data_81936a12c1eb66e5e69acd9504676f44
#
_entry.id   81936a12c1eb66e5e69acd9504676f44
#
_cell.length_a   1.000
_cell.length_b   1.000
_cell.length_c   1.000
_cell.angle_alpha   90.00
_cell.angle_beta   90.00
_cell.angle_gamma   90.00
#
_symmetry.space_group_name_H-M   'P 1'
#
loop_
_entity.id
_entity.type
_entity.pdbx_description
1 polymer ?
#
loop_
_entity_poly.entity_id
_entity_poly.type
_entity_poly.pdbx_seq_one_letter_code
_entity_poly.pdbx_strand_id
1 'polypeptide(L)'
;MPSREVRTVAGKLKIARPVWEQNSSVYTKPWVVEFVLDLAGYVSSANLVDVLAVEPCCGGGEFFEAMVRRLVGSCKRRGRDIGECGRSLLALDIDPTAAEQTRKRTIATLRDEGYGKDVAEGLANRWVRRADFLLDDDLDFLRLGGGGADYVVGNPPYVRLEAIEPGLVDLYRGRYRTMKGRADLYVGFYERALDLLSGDGVCAFICADRWLLNQYGGSLRKLVTDGYAVEAIVEMHRSDAFRSEVLAYPAVTVIRRAAQGRALVAKLDGSEDTESGEVLKELVAAVGGGGR
;
A
#
# COMPACT_ATOMS: atom_id res chain seq x y z
N MET A 1 -37.88 19.45 21.71
CA MET A 1 -36.47 18.97 21.80
C MET A 1 -35.73 19.42 20.57
N PRO A 2 -34.72 20.32 20.66
CA PRO A 2 -34.04 20.84 19.48
C PRO A 2 -33.01 19.85 18.95
N SER A 3 -33.04 19.65 17.64
CA SER A 3 -32.11 18.90 16.81
C SER A 3 -30.70 19.48 16.95
N ARG A 4 -29.72 18.62 17.32
CA ARG A 4 -28.30 18.97 17.29
C ARG A 4 -27.83 18.99 15.84
N GLU A 5 -27.59 20.18 15.31
CA GLU A 5 -26.81 20.38 14.09
C GLU A 5 -25.34 19.95 14.36
N VAL A 6 -24.90 18.94 13.65
CA VAL A 6 -23.48 18.61 13.55
C VAL A 6 -22.88 19.60 12.54
N ARG A 7 -22.20 20.64 13.04
CA ARG A 7 -21.42 21.55 12.18
C ARG A 7 -20.16 20.83 11.73
N THR A 8 -20.13 20.45 10.45
CA THR A 8 -18.92 20.06 9.74
C THR A 8 -18.00 21.27 9.66
N VAL A 9 -16.86 21.23 10.35
CA VAL A 9 -15.80 22.24 10.22
C VAL A 9 -15.02 21.93 8.94
N ALA A 10 -15.62 22.19 7.78
CA ALA A 10 -14.93 22.24 6.50
C ALA A 10 -14.42 23.66 6.26
N GLY A 11 -13.50 24.12 7.07
CA GLY A 11 -12.64 25.24 6.72
C GLY A 11 -11.67 24.78 5.65
N LYS A 12 -11.61 25.48 4.50
CA LYS A 12 -10.59 25.31 3.46
C LYS A 12 -9.21 25.61 4.08
N LEU A 13 -8.60 24.63 4.73
CA LEU A 13 -7.17 24.68 5.00
C LEU A 13 -6.48 24.66 3.64
N LYS A 14 -5.86 25.77 3.23
CA LYS A 14 -4.81 25.77 2.22
C LYS A 14 -3.64 25.04 2.86
N ILE A 15 -3.56 23.73 2.68
CA ILE A 15 -2.41 22.92 3.08
C ILE A 15 -1.27 23.39 2.15
N ALA A 16 -0.43 24.30 2.63
CA ALA A 16 0.90 24.52 2.03
C ALA A 16 1.59 23.14 2.08
N ARG A 17 2.35 22.77 1.04
CA ARG A 17 3.10 21.50 1.05
C ARG A 17 3.93 21.45 2.34
N PRO A 18 3.68 20.48 3.21
CA PRO A 18 4.48 20.34 4.42
C PRO A 18 5.93 20.10 4.01
N VAL A 19 6.88 20.68 4.75
CA VAL A 19 8.33 20.56 4.47
C VAL A 19 8.79 19.09 4.40
N TRP A 20 8.07 18.17 5.07
CA TRP A 20 8.35 16.73 5.04
C TRP A 20 7.93 16.05 3.72
N GLU A 21 6.98 16.59 2.94
CA GLU A 21 6.63 16.08 1.60
C GLU A 21 7.78 16.20 0.60
N GLN A 22 8.64 17.21 0.75
CA GLN A 22 9.75 17.45 -0.18
C GLN A 22 10.87 16.40 -0.08
N ASN A 23 10.95 15.67 1.03
CA ASN A 23 12.03 14.71 1.33
C ASN A 23 11.54 13.25 1.54
N SER A 24 10.25 12.95 1.40
CA SER A 24 9.69 11.63 1.74
C SER A 24 9.39 10.74 0.55
N SER A 25 9.55 11.21 -0.68
CA SER A 25 9.32 10.39 -1.88
C SER A 25 10.48 9.42 -2.09
N VAL A 26 10.37 8.24 -1.51
CA VAL A 26 11.29 7.13 -1.72
C VAL A 26 10.81 6.33 -2.92
N TYR A 27 11.48 6.51 -4.07
CA TYR A 27 11.15 5.77 -5.29
C TYR A 27 11.65 4.33 -5.20
N THR A 28 10.73 3.38 -5.23
CA THR A 28 11.02 1.94 -5.18
C THR A 28 11.51 1.45 -6.55
N LYS A 29 12.56 0.62 -6.57
CA LYS A 29 13.05 0.03 -7.82
C LYS A 29 12.04 -0.97 -8.39
N PRO A 30 11.96 -1.13 -9.73
CA PRO A 30 10.97 -2.00 -10.38
C PRO A 30 11.02 -3.45 -9.87
N TRP A 31 12.20 -4.04 -9.69
CA TRP A 31 12.32 -5.41 -9.21
C TRP A 31 11.73 -5.61 -7.79
N VAL A 32 11.85 -4.58 -6.93
CA VAL A 32 11.26 -4.62 -5.58
C VAL A 32 9.74 -4.54 -5.65
N VAL A 33 9.20 -3.68 -6.53
CA VAL A 33 7.76 -3.57 -6.77
C VAL A 33 7.20 -4.92 -7.19
N GLU A 34 7.82 -5.56 -8.21
CA GLU A 34 7.41 -6.88 -8.69
C GLU A 34 7.48 -7.93 -7.58
N PHE A 35 8.57 -7.94 -6.79
CA PHE A 35 8.75 -8.86 -5.69
C PHE A 35 7.69 -8.71 -4.59
N VAL A 36 7.36 -7.48 -4.18
CA VAL A 36 6.30 -7.24 -3.19
C VAL A 36 4.94 -7.72 -3.69
N LEU A 37 4.62 -7.45 -4.96
CA LEU A 37 3.36 -7.88 -5.57
C LEU A 37 3.31 -9.42 -5.71
N ASP A 38 4.43 -10.08 -6.00
CA ASP A 38 4.52 -11.53 -6.06
C ASP A 38 4.32 -12.16 -4.69
N LEU A 39 4.97 -11.64 -3.65
CA LEU A 39 4.79 -12.08 -2.26
C LEU A 39 3.35 -11.89 -1.78
N ALA A 40 2.69 -10.80 -2.19
CA ALA A 40 1.27 -10.58 -1.91
C ALA A 40 0.35 -11.57 -2.64
N GLY A 41 0.83 -12.25 -3.68
CA GLY A 41 0.01 -13.06 -4.58
C GLY A 41 -0.84 -12.25 -5.57
N TYR A 42 -0.54 -10.95 -5.73
CA TYR A 42 -1.19 -10.10 -6.73
C TYR A 42 -0.55 -10.34 -8.11
N VAL A 43 -0.83 -11.48 -8.71
CA VAL A 43 -0.22 -11.96 -9.96
C VAL A 43 -1.24 -12.06 -11.08
N SER A 44 -0.83 -11.86 -12.35
CA SER A 44 -1.74 -11.89 -13.51
C SER A 44 -2.45 -13.22 -13.72
N SER A 45 -1.96 -14.31 -13.13
CA SER A 45 -2.62 -15.63 -13.14
C SER A 45 -3.79 -15.71 -12.15
N ALA A 46 -3.78 -14.88 -11.09
CA ALA A 46 -4.89 -14.76 -10.15
C ALA A 46 -6.09 -14.02 -10.79
N ASN A 47 -7.29 -14.19 -10.23
CA ASN A 47 -8.45 -13.41 -10.64
C ASN A 47 -8.38 -12.01 -10.02
N LEU A 48 -7.84 -11.05 -10.75
CA LEU A 48 -7.72 -9.66 -10.31
C LEU A 48 -8.91 -8.78 -10.73
N VAL A 49 -9.84 -9.31 -11.51
CA VAL A 49 -11.01 -8.56 -12.02
C VAL A 49 -12.02 -8.31 -10.93
N ASP A 50 -12.25 -9.32 -10.09
CA ASP A 50 -13.30 -9.33 -9.08
C ASP A 50 -12.80 -8.99 -7.65
N VAL A 51 -11.58 -8.43 -7.54
CA VAL A 51 -10.95 -8.03 -6.27
C VAL A 51 -10.76 -6.53 -6.22
N LEU A 52 -10.58 -6.00 -5.01
CA LEU A 52 -10.14 -4.63 -4.79
C LEU A 52 -8.70 -4.61 -4.28
N ALA A 53 -7.80 -3.96 -5.02
CA ALA A 53 -6.44 -3.71 -4.59
C ALA A 53 -6.20 -2.20 -4.39
N VAL A 54 -5.61 -1.84 -3.24
CA VAL A 54 -5.40 -0.45 -2.80
C VAL A 54 -3.92 -0.17 -2.66
N GLU A 55 -3.46 0.93 -3.25
CA GLU A 55 -2.16 1.55 -3.00
C GLU A 55 -2.37 2.83 -2.19
N PRO A 56 -1.99 2.88 -0.91
CA PRO A 56 -2.36 3.96 0.00
C PRO A 56 -1.54 5.24 -0.12
N CYS A 57 -0.43 5.23 -0.87
CA CYS A 57 0.48 6.37 -1.08
C CYS A 57 1.26 6.17 -2.38
N CYS A 58 0.60 6.48 -3.50
CA CYS A 58 1.07 6.05 -4.82
C CYS A 58 2.30 6.82 -5.36
N GLY A 59 2.66 7.96 -4.79
CA GLY A 59 3.84 8.71 -5.18
C GLY A 59 3.94 8.92 -6.70
N GLY A 60 5.05 8.47 -7.28
CA GLY A 60 5.29 8.50 -8.74
C GLY A 60 4.53 7.43 -9.53
N GLY A 61 3.82 6.52 -8.87
CA GLY A 61 2.98 5.49 -9.49
C GLY A 61 3.71 4.20 -9.86
N GLU A 62 4.89 3.93 -9.27
CA GLU A 62 5.67 2.72 -9.58
C GLU A 62 4.89 1.43 -9.25
N PHE A 63 4.33 1.33 -8.06
CA PHE A 63 3.49 0.20 -7.67
C PHE A 63 2.22 0.15 -8.49
N PHE A 64 1.56 1.30 -8.65
CA PHE A 64 0.27 1.34 -9.34
C PHE A 64 0.38 0.95 -10.80
N GLU A 65 1.44 1.37 -11.50
CA GLU A 65 1.70 0.95 -12.88
C GLU A 65 1.81 -0.58 -12.98
N ALA A 66 2.59 -1.21 -12.10
CA ALA A 66 2.73 -2.68 -12.08
C ALA A 66 1.40 -3.37 -11.76
N MET A 67 0.61 -2.82 -10.82
CA MET A 67 -0.73 -3.33 -10.51
C MET A 67 -1.65 -3.25 -11.71
N VAL A 68 -1.66 -2.14 -12.45
CA VAL A 68 -2.45 -1.97 -13.69
C VAL A 68 -2.04 -3.01 -14.73
N ARG A 69 -0.74 -3.19 -15.00
CA ARG A 69 -0.24 -4.19 -15.95
C ARG A 69 -0.67 -5.61 -15.57
N ARG A 70 -0.60 -5.96 -14.29
CA ARG A 70 -1.04 -7.28 -13.79
C ARG A 70 -2.55 -7.47 -13.92
N LEU A 71 -3.35 -6.45 -13.64
CA LEU A 71 -4.80 -6.48 -13.85
C LEU A 71 -5.14 -6.68 -15.35
N VAL A 72 -4.51 -5.92 -16.24
CA VAL A 72 -4.66 -6.09 -17.70
C VAL A 72 -4.31 -7.53 -18.12
N GLY A 73 -3.21 -8.07 -17.63
CA GLY A 73 -2.81 -9.47 -17.88
C GLY A 73 -3.88 -10.46 -17.36
N SER A 74 -4.47 -10.20 -16.20
CA SER A 74 -5.56 -11.02 -15.64
C SER A 74 -6.83 -10.94 -16.50
N CYS A 75 -7.21 -9.75 -16.97
CA CYS A 75 -8.35 -9.55 -17.87
C CYS A 75 -8.14 -10.34 -19.18
N LYS A 76 -6.99 -10.19 -19.83
CA LYS A 76 -6.65 -10.87 -21.10
C LYS A 76 -6.73 -12.41 -20.94
N ARG A 77 -6.20 -12.96 -19.84
CA ARG A 77 -6.25 -14.41 -19.56
C ARG A 77 -7.68 -14.93 -19.36
N ARG A 78 -8.59 -14.08 -18.89
CA ARG A 78 -9.98 -14.45 -18.56
C ARG A 78 -10.99 -14.02 -19.63
N GLY A 79 -10.53 -13.37 -20.71
CA GLY A 79 -11.41 -12.82 -21.74
C GLY A 79 -12.38 -11.76 -21.19
N ARG A 80 -11.96 -11.00 -20.15
CA ARG A 80 -12.76 -9.95 -19.53
C ARG A 80 -12.34 -8.58 -20.03
N ASP A 81 -13.31 -7.68 -20.18
CA ASP A 81 -13.03 -6.29 -20.56
C ASP A 81 -12.51 -5.48 -19.36
N ILE A 82 -11.46 -4.66 -19.59
CA ILE A 82 -10.88 -3.81 -18.54
C ILE A 82 -11.88 -2.76 -18.04
N GLY A 83 -12.85 -2.36 -18.86
CA GLY A 83 -13.91 -1.43 -18.49
C GLY A 83 -14.79 -1.92 -17.33
N GLU A 84 -14.87 -3.26 -17.14
CA GLU A 84 -15.57 -3.87 -16.01
C GLU A 84 -14.81 -3.68 -14.69
N CYS A 85 -13.49 -3.40 -14.73
CA CYS A 85 -12.60 -3.33 -13.59
C CYS A 85 -12.60 -1.97 -12.87
N GLY A 86 -13.63 -1.13 -13.07
CA GLY A 86 -13.67 0.21 -12.49
C GLY A 86 -13.59 0.25 -10.94
N ARG A 87 -13.78 -0.89 -10.26
CA ARG A 87 -13.65 -1.03 -8.80
C ARG A 87 -12.47 -1.89 -8.35
N SER A 88 -11.67 -2.41 -9.28
CA SER A 88 -10.61 -3.37 -8.96
C SER A 88 -9.34 -2.72 -8.43
N LEU A 89 -9.16 -1.43 -8.66
CA LEU A 89 -7.98 -0.67 -8.22
C LEU A 89 -8.38 0.64 -7.54
N LEU A 90 -7.56 1.04 -6.56
CA LEU A 90 -7.61 2.35 -5.93
C LEU A 90 -6.19 2.78 -5.55
N ALA A 91 -5.75 3.93 -6.03
CA ALA A 91 -4.52 4.60 -5.63
C ALA A 91 -4.83 5.93 -4.94
N LEU A 92 -4.14 6.20 -3.85
CA LEU A 92 -4.30 7.41 -3.06
C LEU A 92 -2.96 8.12 -2.91
N ASP A 93 -2.99 9.43 -2.90
CA ASP A 93 -1.89 10.25 -2.43
C ASP A 93 -2.42 11.58 -1.89
N ILE A 94 -1.81 12.09 -0.85
CA ILE A 94 -2.14 13.40 -0.28
C ILE A 94 -1.60 14.54 -1.18
N ASP A 95 -0.45 14.32 -1.85
CA ASP A 95 0.13 15.29 -2.79
C ASP A 95 -0.64 15.25 -4.13
N PRO A 96 -1.25 16.39 -4.52
CA PRO A 96 -1.95 16.48 -5.79
C PRO A 96 -1.03 16.25 -7.00
N THR A 97 0.28 16.56 -6.88
CA THR A 97 1.25 16.36 -7.97
C THR A 97 1.53 14.88 -8.16
N ALA A 98 1.73 14.14 -7.07
CA ALA A 98 1.93 12.69 -7.08
C ALA A 98 0.69 11.97 -7.66
N ALA A 99 -0.49 12.30 -7.17
CA ALA A 99 -1.74 11.74 -7.69
C ALA A 99 -1.91 12.00 -9.19
N GLU A 100 -1.59 13.21 -9.66
CA GLU A 100 -1.67 13.56 -11.09
C GLU A 100 -0.60 12.83 -11.93
N GLN A 101 0.62 12.67 -11.41
CA GLN A 101 1.65 11.87 -12.08
C GLN A 101 1.23 10.41 -12.23
N THR A 102 0.72 9.81 -11.15
CA THR A 102 0.19 8.43 -11.16
C THR A 102 -0.97 8.29 -12.15
N ARG A 103 -1.88 9.28 -12.21
CA ARG A 103 -2.98 9.28 -13.19
C ARG A 103 -2.47 9.28 -14.62
N LYS A 104 -1.51 10.17 -14.95
CA LYS A 104 -0.91 10.24 -16.30
C LYS A 104 -0.19 8.94 -16.66
N ARG A 105 0.56 8.37 -15.73
CA ARG A 105 1.24 7.07 -15.92
C ARG A 105 0.23 5.94 -16.17
N THR A 106 -0.87 5.90 -15.42
CA THR A 106 -1.97 4.94 -15.61
C THR A 106 -2.57 5.04 -17.02
N ILE A 107 -2.85 6.27 -17.48
CA ILE A 107 -3.36 6.50 -18.85
C ILE A 107 -2.37 5.98 -19.89
N ALA A 108 -1.08 6.34 -19.74
CA ALA A 108 -0.04 5.88 -20.67
C ALA A 108 0.03 4.34 -20.70
N THR A 109 0.07 3.70 -19.53
CA THR A 109 0.11 2.23 -19.40
C THR A 109 -1.08 1.57 -20.10
N LEU A 110 -2.30 2.05 -19.89
CA LEU A 110 -3.49 1.50 -20.54
C LEU A 110 -3.45 1.73 -22.07
N ARG A 111 -2.94 2.89 -22.51
CA ARG A 111 -2.77 3.18 -23.94
C ARG A 111 -1.73 2.26 -24.59
N ASP A 112 -0.61 2.00 -23.91
CA ASP A 112 0.43 1.06 -24.38
C ASP A 112 -0.09 -0.37 -24.45
N GLU A 113 -1.03 -0.74 -23.58
CA GLU A 113 -1.72 -2.03 -23.58
C GLU A 113 -2.83 -2.14 -24.65
N GLY A 114 -3.06 -1.06 -25.45
CA GLY A 114 -3.96 -1.04 -26.60
C GLY A 114 -5.37 -0.51 -26.31
N TYR A 115 -5.66 0.01 -25.13
CA TYR A 115 -6.99 0.53 -24.80
C TYR A 115 -7.23 1.93 -25.37
N GLY A 116 -8.48 2.24 -25.73
CA GLY A 116 -8.90 3.56 -26.23
C GLY A 116 -8.69 4.68 -25.18
N LYS A 117 -8.55 5.93 -25.68
CA LYS A 117 -8.29 7.10 -24.82
C LYS A 117 -9.37 7.25 -23.76
N ASP A 118 -10.64 7.18 -24.12
CA ASP A 118 -11.78 7.42 -23.22
C ASP A 118 -11.83 6.36 -22.11
N VAL A 119 -11.52 5.09 -22.41
CA VAL A 119 -11.44 4.01 -21.43
C VAL A 119 -10.27 4.26 -20.48
N ALA A 120 -9.09 4.61 -21.00
CA ALA A 120 -7.90 4.84 -20.20
C ALA A 120 -8.07 6.04 -19.26
N GLU A 121 -8.59 7.16 -19.73
CA GLU A 121 -8.88 8.34 -18.93
C GLU A 121 -9.99 8.08 -17.89
N GLY A 122 -11.07 7.40 -18.30
CA GLY A 122 -12.18 7.04 -17.41
C GLY A 122 -11.75 6.16 -16.25
N LEU A 123 -10.93 5.13 -16.50
CA LEU A 123 -10.39 4.25 -15.46
C LEU A 123 -9.37 4.96 -14.57
N ALA A 124 -8.42 5.70 -15.15
CA ALA A 124 -7.42 6.42 -14.38
C ALA A 124 -8.06 7.45 -13.43
N ASN A 125 -9.09 8.17 -13.87
CA ASN A 125 -9.83 9.12 -13.05
C ASN A 125 -10.64 8.45 -11.93
N ARG A 126 -11.07 7.22 -12.13
CA ARG A 126 -11.79 6.43 -11.13
C ARG A 126 -10.86 5.80 -10.11
N TRP A 127 -9.70 5.32 -10.55
CA TRP A 127 -8.76 4.59 -9.74
C TRP A 127 -7.84 5.48 -8.91
N VAL A 128 -7.46 6.68 -9.41
CA VAL A 128 -6.48 7.54 -8.74
C VAL A 128 -7.16 8.73 -8.10
N ARG A 129 -7.06 8.83 -6.78
CA ARG A 129 -7.67 9.89 -5.97
C ARG A 129 -6.63 10.66 -5.18
N ARG A 130 -6.82 11.97 -5.08
CA ARG A 130 -6.11 12.77 -4.08
C ARG A 130 -6.85 12.62 -2.74
N ALA A 131 -6.22 11.99 -1.76
CA ALA A 131 -6.78 11.84 -0.42
C ALA A 131 -5.68 11.56 0.61
N ASP A 132 -5.95 11.87 1.86
CA ASP A 132 -5.16 11.39 2.99
C ASP A 132 -5.66 9.99 3.37
N PHE A 133 -4.83 8.96 3.12
CA PHE A 133 -5.21 7.58 3.42
C PHE A 133 -5.64 7.37 4.88
N LEU A 134 -5.04 8.11 5.81
CA LEU A 134 -5.33 7.97 7.23
C LEU A 134 -6.63 8.66 7.65
N LEU A 135 -7.09 9.70 6.93
CA LEU A 135 -8.25 10.51 7.31
C LEU A 135 -9.44 10.41 6.33
N ASP A 136 -9.29 9.73 5.20
CA ASP A 136 -10.37 9.60 4.20
C ASP A 136 -11.48 8.69 4.72
N ASP A 137 -12.62 9.29 5.08
CA ASP A 137 -13.79 8.57 5.61
C ASP A 137 -14.52 7.75 4.54
N ASP A 138 -14.36 8.08 3.26
CA ASP A 138 -14.95 7.29 2.17
C ASP A 138 -14.39 5.85 2.13
N LEU A 139 -13.15 5.65 2.62
CA LEU A 139 -12.58 4.32 2.75
C LEU A 139 -13.25 3.48 3.84
N ASP A 140 -13.88 4.08 4.83
CA ASP A 140 -14.62 3.35 5.85
C ASP A 140 -15.82 2.63 5.27
N PHE A 141 -16.38 3.15 4.16
CA PHE A 141 -17.45 2.47 3.44
C PHE A 141 -17.01 1.14 2.85
N LEU A 142 -15.75 1.00 2.44
CA LEU A 142 -15.19 -0.28 1.98
C LEU A 142 -15.23 -1.34 3.09
N ARG A 143 -14.99 -0.91 4.33
CA ARG A 143 -15.02 -1.77 5.52
C ARG A 143 -16.45 -2.14 5.94
N LEU A 144 -17.37 -1.19 5.89
CA LEU A 144 -18.71 -1.33 6.49
C LEU A 144 -19.75 -2.01 5.57
N GLY A 145 -19.57 -1.98 4.26
CA GLY A 145 -20.57 -2.49 3.32
C GLY A 145 -20.02 -3.10 2.05
N GLY A 146 -18.73 -2.99 1.78
CA GLY A 146 -18.10 -3.35 0.51
C GLY A 146 -17.27 -4.64 0.51
N GLY A 147 -17.21 -5.39 1.62
CA GLY A 147 -16.39 -6.61 1.70
C GLY A 147 -14.91 -6.37 2.04
N GLY A 148 -14.42 -5.12 2.03
CA GLY A 148 -13.03 -4.76 2.31
C GLY A 148 -12.12 -4.82 1.08
N ALA A 149 -10.81 -4.57 1.29
CA ALA A 149 -9.76 -4.67 0.27
C ALA A 149 -9.13 -6.07 0.30
N ASP A 150 -8.99 -6.68 -0.86
CA ASP A 150 -8.31 -7.98 -0.98
C ASP A 150 -6.80 -7.82 -0.94
N TYR A 151 -6.31 -6.68 -1.39
CA TYR A 151 -4.89 -6.32 -1.34
C TYR A 151 -4.73 -4.87 -0.91
N VAL A 152 -3.82 -4.62 0.05
CA VAL A 152 -3.29 -3.28 0.33
C VAL A 152 -1.79 -3.37 0.19
N VAL A 153 -1.23 -2.75 -0.86
CA VAL A 153 0.18 -2.90 -1.22
C VAL A 153 0.84 -1.56 -1.48
N GLY A 154 2.13 -1.43 -1.18
CA GLY A 154 2.85 -0.19 -1.45
C GLY A 154 4.06 0.05 -0.56
N ASN A 155 4.54 1.29 -0.60
CA ASN A 155 5.65 1.79 0.20
C ASN A 155 5.18 2.98 1.06
N PRO A 156 4.67 2.77 2.29
CA PRO A 156 4.22 3.85 3.16
C PRO A 156 5.32 4.87 3.50
N PRO A 157 4.98 6.14 3.76
CA PRO A 157 5.95 7.20 3.99
C PRO A 157 6.75 7.01 5.28
N TYR A 158 8.10 7.16 5.22
CA TYR A 158 9.04 7.05 6.34
C TYR A 158 9.20 8.39 7.06
N VAL A 159 8.12 8.91 7.62
CA VAL A 159 8.07 10.21 8.27
C VAL A 159 7.83 10.05 9.77
N ARG A 160 8.67 10.72 10.58
CA ARG A 160 8.46 10.78 12.03
C ARG A 160 7.31 11.72 12.33
N LEU A 161 6.48 11.39 13.31
CA LEU A 161 5.35 12.25 13.72
C LEU A 161 5.80 13.65 14.16
N GLU A 162 7.00 13.79 14.73
CA GLU A 162 7.55 15.09 15.12
C GLU A 162 7.84 16.03 13.94
N ALA A 163 7.92 15.51 12.71
CA ALA A 163 8.09 16.30 11.49
C ALA A 163 6.77 16.74 10.85
N ILE A 164 5.63 16.30 11.41
CA ILE A 164 4.29 16.59 10.91
C ILE A 164 3.68 17.73 11.75
N GLU A 165 2.79 18.50 11.14
CA GLU A 165 2.07 19.58 11.83
C GLU A 165 1.28 19.01 13.03
N PRO A 166 1.41 19.62 14.24
CA PRO A 166 0.85 19.06 15.48
C PRO A 166 -0.66 18.78 15.44
N GLY A 167 -1.46 19.66 14.83
CA GLY A 167 -2.91 19.45 14.69
C GLY A 167 -3.26 18.23 13.85
N LEU A 168 -2.46 17.93 12.83
CA LEU A 168 -2.63 16.72 12.01
C LEU A 168 -2.21 15.47 12.78
N VAL A 169 -1.13 15.55 13.56
CA VAL A 169 -0.70 14.45 14.45
C VAL A 169 -1.77 14.11 15.47
N ASP A 170 -2.44 15.12 16.03
CA ASP A 170 -3.53 14.90 17.01
C ASP A 170 -4.73 14.18 16.36
N LEU A 171 -5.08 14.52 15.10
CA LEU A 171 -6.10 13.82 14.33
C LEU A 171 -5.73 12.35 14.12
N TYR A 172 -4.50 12.07 13.69
CA TYR A 172 -4.03 10.69 13.51
C TYR A 172 -4.04 9.90 14.82
N ARG A 173 -3.54 10.48 15.91
CA ARG A 173 -3.53 9.84 17.23
C ARG A 173 -4.93 9.61 17.79
N GLY A 174 -5.87 10.49 17.50
CA GLY A 174 -7.27 10.32 17.86
C GLY A 174 -7.95 9.15 17.13
N ARG A 175 -7.47 8.82 15.91
CA ARG A 175 -8.06 7.78 15.08
C ARG A 175 -7.37 6.41 15.24
N TYR A 176 -6.03 6.40 15.43
CA TYR A 176 -5.23 5.17 15.44
C TYR A 176 -4.62 4.88 16.80
N ARG A 177 -4.96 3.74 17.37
CA ARG A 177 -4.44 3.27 18.67
C ARG A 177 -2.97 2.89 18.65
N THR A 178 -2.40 2.61 17.46
CA THR A 178 -0.99 2.25 17.30
C THR A 178 -0.06 3.46 17.24
N MET A 179 -0.57 4.65 16.93
CA MET A 179 0.22 5.87 16.77
C MET A 179 0.55 6.54 18.11
N LYS A 180 1.28 5.80 18.98
CA LYS A 180 1.66 6.25 20.34
C LYS A 180 3.13 6.66 20.41
N GLY A 181 3.44 7.61 21.28
CA GLY A 181 4.81 8.04 21.56
C GLY A 181 5.49 8.60 20.31
N ARG A 182 6.69 8.12 20.00
CA ARG A 182 7.51 8.52 18.84
C ARG A 182 7.32 7.57 17.66
N ALA A 183 6.07 7.17 17.39
CA ALA A 183 5.78 6.33 16.23
C ALA A 183 6.11 7.07 14.92
N ASP A 184 6.53 6.31 13.91
CA ASP A 184 6.62 6.79 12.54
C ASP A 184 5.23 6.72 11.87
N LEU A 185 4.99 7.56 10.86
CA LEU A 185 3.68 7.69 10.19
C LEU A 185 3.19 6.35 9.61
N TYR A 186 4.10 5.51 9.07
CA TYR A 186 3.76 4.21 8.49
C TYR A 186 3.06 3.25 9.47
N VAL A 187 3.21 3.45 10.78
CA VAL A 187 2.51 2.63 11.80
C VAL A 187 0.99 2.79 11.69
N GLY A 188 0.52 4.03 11.47
CA GLY A 188 -0.88 4.31 11.19
C GLY A 188 -1.34 3.71 9.84
N PHE A 189 -0.46 3.72 8.83
CA PHE A 189 -0.76 3.06 7.54
C PHE A 189 -0.98 1.56 7.71
N TYR A 190 -0.17 0.87 8.52
CA TYR A 190 -0.42 -0.54 8.84
C TYR A 190 -1.78 -0.74 9.52
N GLU A 191 -2.08 0.01 10.59
CA GLU A 191 -3.36 -0.15 11.29
C GLU A 191 -4.53 0.06 10.33
N ARG A 192 -4.49 1.15 9.54
CA ARG A 192 -5.54 1.44 8.55
C ARG A 192 -5.65 0.36 7.47
N ALA A 193 -4.51 -0.08 6.91
CA ALA A 193 -4.48 -1.11 5.89
C ALA A 193 -5.08 -2.42 6.41
N LEU A 194 -4.68 -2.85 7.59
CA LEU A 194 -5.18 -4.08 8.22
C LEU A 194 -6.68 -4.01 8.53
N ASP A 195 -7.16 -2.84 8.98
CA ASP A 195 -8.59 -2.63 9.24
C ASP A 195 -9.44 -2.69 7.96
N LEU A 196 -8.88 -2.27 6.81
CA LEU A 196 -9.55 -2.28 5.52
C LEU A 196 -9.59 -3.64 4.84
N LEU A 197 -8.79 -4.63 5.29
CA LEU A 197 -8.72 -5.95 4.63
C LEU A 197 -10.07 -6.66 4.63
N SER A 198 -10.39 -7.31 3.52
CA SER A 198 -11.45 -8.31 3.39
C SER A 198 -11.13 -9.54 4.26
N GLY A 199 -12.04 -10.54 4.30
CA GLY A 199 -11.88 -11.75 5.11
C GLY A 199 -10.58 -12.51 4.84
N ASP A 200 -10.12 -12.54 3.59
CA ASP A 200 -8.88 -13.21 3.15
C ASP A 200 -7.83 -12.21 2.63
N GLY A 201 -8.00 -10.93 2.96
CA GLY A 201 -7.18 -9.85 2.43
C GLY A 201 -5.74 -9.88 2.91
N VAL A 202 -4.85 -9.30 2.09
CA VAL A 202 -3.41 -9.24 2.28
C VAL A 202 -2.93 -7.80 2.31
N CYS A 203 -2.15 -7.45 3.32
CA CYS A 203 -1.33 -6.24 3.37
C CYS A 203 0.12 -6.61 3.08
N ALA A 204 0.72 -6.02 2.04
CA ALA A 204 2.13 -6.21 1.70
C ALA A 204 2.81 -4.86 1.53
N PHE A 205 3.61 -4.46 2.51
CA PHE A 205 4.34 -3.20 2.51
C PHE A 205 5.84 -3.42 2.51
N ILE A 206 6.55 -2.60 1.72
CA ILE A 206 7.96 -2.36 1.97
C ILE A 206 8.09 -1.09 2.80
N CYS A 207 8.63 -1.18 4.01
CA CYS A 207 8.88 0.00 4.85
C CYS A 207 10.00 -0.28 5.87
N ALA A 208 10.32 0.72 6.71
CA ALA A 208 11.31 0.54 7.76
C ALA A 208 10.87 -0.56 8.75
N ASP A 209 11.80 -1.45 9.10
CA ASP A 209 11.57 -2.60 10.00
C ASP A 209 11.52 -2.22 11.49
N ARG A 210 11.80 -0.96 11.82
CA ARG A 210 11.93 -0.48 13.20
C ARG A 210 10.73 -0.82 14.10
N TRP A 211 9.53 -0.92 13.53
CA TRP A 211 8.34 -1.31 14.29
C TRP A 211 8.41 -2.74 14.82
N LEU A 212 9.21 -3.62 14.21
CA LEU A 212 9.41 -4.99 14.66
C LEU A 212 10.17 -5.05 16.00
N LEU A 213 11.10 -4.12 16.23
CA LEU A 213 12.03 -4.16 17.35
C LEU A 213 11.81 -3.04 18.36
N ASN A 214 11.47 -1.83 17.91
CA ASN A 214 11.41 -0.65 18.76
C ASN A 214 10.18 -0.64 19.68
N GLN A 215 10.30 0.08 20.79
CA GLN A 215 9.25 0.19 21.80
C GLN A 215 7.95 0.76 21.22
N TYR A 216 8.01 1.77 20.36
CA TYR A 216 6.81 2.37 19.75
C TYR A 216 6.03 1.40 18.87
N GLY A 217 6.68 0.38 18.29
CA GLY A 217 6.03 -0.66 17.49
C GLY A 217 5.19 -1.66 18.30
N GLY A 218 5.27 -1.62 19.64
CA GLY A 218 4.59 -2.57 20.52
C GLY A 218 3.09 -2.66 20.30
N SER A 219 2.42 -1.51 20.10
CA SER A 219 0.97 -1.47 19.82
C SER A 219 0.62 -2.07 18.48
N LEU A 220 1.46 -1.86 17.44
CA LEU A 220 1.26 -2.47 16.12
C LEU A 220 1.52 -3.98 16.17
N ARG A 221 2.61 -4.43 16.83
CA ARG A 221 2.85 -5.87 17.01
C ARG A 221 1.69 -6.56 17.71
N LYS A 222 1.15 -5.93 18.77
CA LYS A 222 -0.04 -6.45 19.46
C LYS A 222 -1.25 -6.53 18.53
N LEU A 223 -1.52 -5.50 17.73
CA LEU A 223 -2.60 -5.51 16.74
C LEU A 223 -2.46 -6.69 15.77
N VAL A 224 -1.25 -6.88 15.24
CA VAL A 224 -0.97 -7.97 14.29
C VAL A 224 -1.16 -9.33 14.95
N THR A 225 -0.59 -9.55 16.13
CA THR A 225 -0.69 -10.85 16.82
C THR A 225 -2.08 -11.19 17.33
N ASP A 226 -2.93 -10.19 17.59
CA ASP A 226 -4.29 -10.40 18.09
C ASP A 226 -5.29 -10.80 16.98
N GLY A 227 -5.03 -10.47 15.70
CA GLY A 227 -6.05 -10.65 14.67
C GLY A 227 -5.58 -10.97 13.27
N TYR A 228 -4.27 -11.12 13.07
CA TYR A 228 -3.68 -11.32 11.73
C TYR A 228 -2.54 -12.33 11.78
N ALA A 229 -2.20 -12.87 10.62
CA ALA A 229 -1.04 -13.74 10.41
C ALA A 229 0.06 -12.99 9.67
N VAL A 230 1.28 -13.06 10.17
CA VAL A 230 2.47 -12.69 9.40
C VAL A 230 2.82 -13.86 8.49
N GLU A 231 2.77 -13.67 7.17
CA GLU A 231 3.17 -14.68 6.17
C GLU A 231 4.65 -14.55 5.79
N ALA A 232 5.16 -13.32 5.69
CA ALA A 232 6.57 -13.10 5.38
C ALA A 232 7.12 -11.83 6.04
N ILE A 233 8.40 -11.90 6.41
CA ILE A 233 9.28 -10.77 6.72
C ILE A 233 10.57 -10.96 5.94
N VAL A 234 10.88 -10.06 5.00
CA VAL A 234 12.11 -10.11 4.22
C VAL A 234 12.90 -8.83 4.48
N GLU A 235 13.98 -8.94 5.26
CA GLU A 235 14.90 -7.82 5.53
C GLU A 235 15.72 -7.51 4.26
N MET A 236 15.80 -6.21 3.92
CA MET A 236 16.45 -5.72 2.70
C MET A 236 17.51 -4.64 3.00
N HIS A 237 18.15 -4.69 4.18
CA HIS A 237 19.05 -3.65 4.68
C HIS A 237 20.26 -3.37 3.79
N ARG A 238 20.73 -4.36 3.04
CA ARG A 238 21.89 -4.28 2.16
C ARG A 238 21.51 -4.31 0.68
N SER A 239 20.22 -4.42 0.39
CA SER A 239 19.76 -4.46 -0.99
C SER A 239 19.63 -3.05 -1.55
N ASP A 240 19.88 -2.91 -2.84
CA ASP A 240 19.66 -1.67 -3.59
C ASP A 240 18.16 -1.54 -3.96
N ALA A 241 17.31 -1.39 -2.92
CA ALA A 241 15.85 -1.39 -3.06
C ALA A 241 15.28 -0.07 -3.59
N PHE A 242 16.00 1.04 -3.43
CA PHE A 242 15.51 2.39 -3.73
C PHE A 242 16.43 3.11 -4.71
N ARG A 243 15.88 4.10 -5.41
CA ARG A 243 16.64 4.94 -6.36
C ARG A 243 17.54 5.97 -5.68
N SER A 244 17.33 6.25 -4.39
CA SER A 244 18.11 7.16 -3.58
C SER A 244 18.54 6.48 -2.28
N GLU A 245 19.67 6.89 -1.71
CA GLU A 245 20.06 6.40 -0.38
C GLU A 245 19.00 6.77 0.66
N VAL A 246 18.44 5.76 1.30
CA VAL A 246 17.47 5.90 2.39
C VAL A 246 18.11 5.40 3.66
N LEU A 247 18.26 6.26 4.66
CA LEU A 247 18.73 5.93 6.01
C LEU A 247 17.69 5.11 6.79
N ALA A 248 17.03 4.16 6.13
CA ALA A 248 16.07 3.25 6.72
C ALA A 248 16.56 1.82 6.52
N TYR A 249 16.21 0.96 7.44
CA TYR A 249 16.38 -0.47 7.32
C TYR A 249 15.10 -1.04 6.70
N PRO A 250 15.00 -1.16 5.36
CA PRO A 250 13.78 -1.60 4.73
C PRO A 250 13.54 -3.08 4.95
N ALA A 251 12.27 -3.45 5.13
CA ALA A 251 11.81 -4.82 5.08
C ALA A 251 10.48 -4.90 4.34
N VAL A 252 10.29 -5.98 3.60
CA VAL A 252 8.97 -6.35 3.08
C VAL A 252 8.28 -7.18 4.15
N THR A 253 7.05 -6.79 4.51
CA THR A 253 6.19 -7.58 5.39
C THR A 253 4.90 -7.93 4.67
N VAL A 254 4.50 -9.19 4.76
CA VAL A 254 3.22 -9.69 4.23
C VAL A 254 2.39 -10.14 5.41
N ILE A 255 1.23 -9.51 5.59
CA ILE A 255 0.31 -9.75 6.70
C ILE A 255 -1.07 -10.04 6.12
N ARG A 256 -1.70 -11.13 6.58
CA ARG A 256 -3.02 -11.57 6.12
C ARG A 256 -4.02 -11.54 7.27
N ARG A 257 -5.28 -11.32 6.97
CA ARG A 257 -6.37 -11.54 7.93
C ARG A 257 -6.63 -13.05 8.06
N ALA A 258 -5.90 -13.71 8.95
CA ALA A 258 -5.96 -15.14 9.19
C ALA A 258 -5.42 -15.49 10.59
N ALA A 259 -5.60 -16.72 11.04
CA ALA A 259 -4.90 -17.23 12.20
C ALA A 259 -3.40 -17.42 11.87
N GLN A 260 -2.51 -17.13 12.85
CA GLN A 260 -1.08 -17.28 12.65
C GLN A 260 -0.68 -18.73 12.34
N GLY A 261 -0.05 -18.91 11.19
CA GLY A 261 0.57 -20.16 10.76
C GLY A 261 2.11 -20.04 10.73
N ARG A 262 2.72 -20.68 9.72
CA ARG A 262 4.15 -20.52 9.44
C ARG A 262 4.42 -19.15 8.82
N ALA A 263 5.53 -18.52 9.17
CA ALA A 263 6.02 -17.29 8.56
C ALA A 263 7.37 -17.53 7.90
N LEU A 264 7.56 -16.99 6.71
CA LEU A 264 8.88 -16.89 6.07
C LEU A 264 9.64 -15.71 6.70
N VAL A 265 10.84 -15.96 7.20
CA VAL A 265 11.75 -14.89 7.62
C VAL A 265 13.05 -15.03 6.85
N ALA A 266 13.41 -14.02 6.07
CA ALA A 266 14.58 -14.03 5.21
C ALA A 266 15.34 -12.70 5.26
N LYS A 267 16.61 -12.71 4.82
CA LYS A 267 17.44 -11.52 4.61
C LYS A 267 17.97 -11.53 3.20
N LEU A 268 17.82 -10.43 2.49
CA LEU A 268 18.47 -10.20 1.21
C LEU A 268 19.74 -9.37 1.46
N ASP A 269 20.89 -9.89 1.07
CA ASP A 269 22.19 -9.28 1.34
C ASP A 269 22.72 -8.38 0.21
N GLY A 270 21.95 -8.24 -0.88
CA GLY A 270 22.33 -7.43 -2.04
C GLY A 270 23.39 -8.08 -2.93
N SER A 271 23.55 -9.41 -2.83
CA SER A 271 24.42 -10.17 -3.74
C SER A 271 23.87 -10.15 -5.19
N GLU A 272 24.74 -10.49 -6.17
CA GLU A 272 24.33 -10.61 -7.59
C GLU A 272 23.20 -11.65 -7.78
N ASP A 273 23.09 -12.64 -6.89
CA ASP A 273 22.01 -13.63 -6.89
C ASP A 273 20.64 -13.02 -6.60
N THR A 274 20.58 -11.92 -5.84
CA THR A 274 19.34 -11.17 -5.61
C THR A 274 18.85 -10.51 -6.90
N GLU A 275 19.76 -10.01 -7.75
CA GLU A 275 19.43 -9.44 -9.05
C GLU A 275 19.07 -10.51 -10.09
N SER A 276 19.59 -11.73 -9.98
CA SER A 276 19.25 -12.85 -10.88
C SER A 276 17.79 -13.30 -10.75
N GLY A 277 17.12 -12.93 -9.67
CA GLY A 277 15.72 -13.22 -9.40
C GLY A 277 15.42 -14.68 -9.01
N GLU A 278 16.41 -15.59 -8.93
CA GLU A 278 16.18 -16.98 -8.50
C GLU A 278 15.83 -17.05 -7.03
N VAL A 279 16.62 -16.38 -6.17
CA VAL A 279 16.32 -16.27 -4.74
C VAL A 279 14.95 -15.67 -4.48
N LEU A 280 14.58 -14.64 -5.26
CA LEU A 280 13.25 -14.01 -5.13
C LEU A 280 12.13 -14.99 -5.48
N LYS A 281 12.29 -15.81 -6.52
CA LYS A 281 11.31 -16.86 -6.89
C LYS A 281 11.18 -17.93 -5.83
N GLU A 282 12.28 -18.35 -5.22
CA GLU A 282 12.26 -19.31 -4.11
C GLU A 282 11.51 -18.77 -2.89
N LEU A 283 11.76 -17.50 -2.52
CA LEU A 283 11.04 -16.85 -1.42
C LEU A 283 9.54 -16.74 -1.71
N VAL A 284 9.16 -16.35 -2.92
CA VAL A 284 7.75 -16.28 -3.34
C VAL A 284 7.10 -17.68 -3.31
N ALA A 285 7.80 -18.71 -3.81
CA ALA A 285 7.30 -20.07 -3.78
C ALA A 285 7.11 -20.59 -2.35
N ALA A 286 8.02 -20.23 -1.43
CA ALA A 286 7.94 -20.61 -0.02
C ALA A 286 6.70 -20.02 0.68
N VAL A 287 6.33 -18.77 0.35
CA VAL A 287 5.09 -18.13 0.85
C VAL A 287 3.85 -18.77 0.22
N GLY A 288 3.85 -19.00 -1.10
CA GLY A 288 2.72 -19.60 -1.83
C GLY A 288 2.49 -21.09 -1.56
N GLY A 289 3.55 -21.84 -1.19
CA GLY A 289 3.49 -23.29 -0.93
C GLY A 289 2.95 -23.70 0.44
N GLY A 290 2.67 -22.74 1.32
CA GLY A 290 2.15 -23.00 2.68
C GLY A 290 0.70 -23.43 2.78
N GLY A 291 0.08 -23.92 1.68
CA GLY A 291 -1.28 -24.48 1.62
C GLY A 291 -2.35 -23.38 1.58
N ARG A 292 -2.72 -22.99 0.36
CA ARG A 292 -4.01 -22.31 0.09
C ARG A 292 -5.11 -23.33 0.00
#